data_5721368e6e4aef568bc1aed3adaeee39
#
_entry.id   5721368e6e4aef568bc1aed3adaeee39
#
_cell.length_a   1.000
_cell.length_b   1.000
_cell.length_c   1.000
_cell.angle_alpha   90.00
_cell.angle_beta   90.00
_cell.angle_gamma   90.00
#
_symmetry.space_group_name_H-M   'P 1'
#
loop_
_entity.id
_entity.type
_entity.pdbx_description
1 polymer ?
#
loop_
_entity_poly.entity_id
_entity_poly.type
_entity_poly.pdbx_seq_one_letter_code
_entity_poly.pdbx_strand_id
1 'polypeptide(L)'
;MINSKYFFKGILCAKEFDSPAIALGLSFLAIGALLKNLGFTIQESIFSTFLTYALPGSLVMAESILIGVSILNLFFAVWLVNARLYPMTVSLMPLLKHQSQPRWKYYLSCHFVAVSSWLILKNNYKDIEKKYRVDFWIGIGTATWLIAIFSTILGYYSADFLNREMMIGLAIINPIYFTCTMIGVMKSIQLNVSIILGAILGPLFYLVSPDWCVLIGGFIAGTVAFVIGEKNVS
;
A
#
# COMPACT_ATOMS: atom_id res chain seq x y z
N MET A 1 18.14 1.02 20.39
CA MET A 1 17.48 2.34 20.23
C MET A 1 17.31 2.65 18.74
N ILE A 2 16.28 3.42 18.37
CA ILE A 2 16.11 3.95 17.01
C ILE A 2 17.08 5.11 16.82
N ASN A 3 17.81 5.16 15.68
CA ASN A 3 18.68 6.29 15.37
C ASN A 3 17.83 7.48 14.91
N SER A 4 17.75 8.50 15.76
CA SER A 4 16.90 9.68 15.56
C SER A 4 17.19 10.39 14.22
N LYS A 5 18.46 10.53 13.83
CA LYS A 5 18.87 11.22 12.58
C LYS A 5 18.24 10.57 11.34
N TYR A 6 18.32 9.24 11.23
CA TYR A 6 17.78 8.52 10.07
C TYR A 6 16.26 8.38 10.13
N PHE A 7 15.68 8.27 11.31
CA PHE A 7 14.25 8.32 11.52
C PHE A 7 13.63 9.63 11.00
N PHE A 8 14.17 10.77 11.42
CA PHE A 8 13.71 12.07 10.94
C PHE A 8 13.98 12.29 9.45
N LYS A 9 15.09 11.76 8.90
CA LYS A 9 15.34 11.77 7.45
C LYS A 9 14.24 11.01 6.70
N GLY A 10 13.76 9.87 7.23
CA GLY A 10 12.65 9.13 6.67
C GLY A 10 11.33 9.91 6.67
N ILE A 11 11.04 10.62 7.76
CA ILE A 11 9.87 11.50 7.85
C ILE A 11 9.94 12.62 6.80
N LEU A 12 11.10 13.24 6.62
CA LEU A 12 11.27 14.32 5.64
C LEU A 12 11.06 13.84 4.22
N CYS A 13 11.64 12.69 3.84
CA CYS A 13 11.42 12.10 2.51
C CYS A 13 9.94 11.76 2.25
N ALA A 14 9.18 11.38 3.27
CA ALA A 14 7.75 11.12 3.11
C ALA A 14 6.93 12.40 2.91
N LYS A 15 7.43 13.56 3.33
CA LYS A 15 6.75 14.86 3.22
C LYS A 15 7.08 15.64 1.92
N GLU A 16 8.00 15.16 1.11
CA GLU A 16 8.34 15.78 -0.17
C GLU A 16 7.10 15.86 -1.08
N PHE A 17 6.99 16.94 -1.85
CA PHE A 17 5.77 17.24 -2.61
C PHE A 17 5.46 16.21 -3.70
N ASP A 18 6.46 15.59 -4.28
CA ASP A 18 6.34 14.50 -5.27
C ASP A 18 6.26 13.11 -4.63
N SER A 19 6.14 13.05 -3.30
CA SER A 19 6.09 11.80 -2.56
C SER A 19 4.78 11.02 -2.79
N PRO A 20 4.86 9.69 -2.93
CA PRO A 20 3.68 8.80 -2.93
C PRO A 20 2.74 8.98 -1.72
N ALA A 21 3.24 9.59 -0.65
CA ALA A 21 2.45 9.84 0.55
C ALA A 21 1.30 10.83 0.34
N ILE A 22 1.44 11.76 -0.62
CA ILE A 22 0.36 12.71 -0.95
C ILE A 22 -0.81 11.95 -1.61
N ALA A 23 -0.53 11.13 -2.62
CA ALA A 23 -1.55 10.31 -3.27
C ALA A 23 -2.24 9.36 -2.28
N LEU A 24 -1.47 8.78 -1.35
CA LEU A 24 -2.00 7.98 -0.24
C LEU A 24 -2.95 8.81 0.64
N GLY A 25 -2.55 10.01 1.05
CA GLY A 25 -3.35 10.91 1.88
C GLY A 25 -4.69 11.26 1.22
N LEU A 26 -4.69 11.64 -0.06
CA LEU A 26 -5.91 11.95 -0.81
C LEU A 26 -6.85 10.75 -0.90
N SER A 27 -6.33 9.54 -1.08
CA SER A 27 -7.14 8.33 -1.08
C SER A 27 -7.72 8.00 0.29
N PHE A 28 -6.98 8.22 1.39
CA PHE A 28 -7.51 8.04 2.74
C PHE A 28 -8.51 9.14 3.14
N LEU A 29 -8.42 10.33 2.54
CA LEU A 29 -9.46 11.34 2.66
C LEU A 29 -10.77 10.84 2.04
N ALA A 30 -10.73 10.27 0.84
CA ALA A 30 -11.91 9.65 0.23
C ALA A 30 -12.47 8.50 1.09
N ILE A 31 -11.62 7.65 1.67
CA ILE A 31 -12.04 6.58 2.59
C ILE A 31 -12.73 7.14 3.83
N GLY A 32 -12.17 8.18 4.45
CA GLY A 32 -12.80 8.81 5.62
C GLY A 32 -14.20 9.32 5.33
N ALA A 33 -14.41 9.98 4.20
CA ALA A 33 -15.72 10.43 3.75
C ALA A 33 -16.66 9.25 3.45
N LEU A 34 -16.15 8.20 2.82
CA LEU A 34 -16.91 6.99 2.53
C LEU A 34 -17.38 6.30 3.81
N LEU A 35 -16.49 6.09 4.78
CA LEU A 35 -16.84 5.44 6.06
C LEU A 35 -17.94 6.19 6.80
N LYS A 36 -17.91 7.54 6.82
CA LYS A 36 -19.01 8.33 7.38
C LYS A 36 -20.33 8.07 6.65
N ASN A 37 -20.32 8.07 5.32
CA ASN A 37 -21.52 7.83 4.52
C ASN A 37 -22.09 6.40 4.70
N LEU A 38 -21.24 5.46 5.08
CA LEU A 38 -21.60 4.09 5.43
C LEU A 38 -22.10 3.94 6.89
N GLY A 39 -22.14 5.04 7.66
CA GLY A 39 -22.65 5.06 9.03
C GLY A 39 -21.63 4.73 10.12
N PHE A 40 -20.33 4.64 9.78
CA PHE A 40 -19.28 4.44 10.77
C PHE A 40 -19.10 5.71 11.62
N THR A 41 -18.83 5.53 12.90
CA THR A 41 -18.42 6.62 13.80
C THR A 41 -16.99 7.06 13.47
N ILE A 42 -16.60 8.26 13.90
CA ILE A 42 -15.22 8.74 13.74
C ILE A 42 -14.21 7.83 14.42
N GLN A 43 -14.56 7.26 15.57
CA GLN A 43 -13.69 6.36 16.32
C GLN A 43 -13.43 5.05 15.55
N GLU A 44 -14.48 4.44 15.00
CA GLU A 44 -14.39 3.25 14.16
C GLU A 44 -13.57 3.51 12.89
N SER A 45 -13.75 4.67 12.27
CA SER A 45 -13.02 5.09 11.08
C SER A 45 -11.52 5.25 11.35
N ILE A 46 -11.16 5.91 12.46
CA ILE A 46 -9.77 6.05 12.90
C ILE A 46 -9.17 4.67 13.24
N PHE A 47 -9.88 3.85 14.01
CA PHE A 47 -9.42 2.54 14.43
C PHE A 47 -9.22 1.59 13.25
N SER A 48 -10.13 1.65 12.27
CA SER A 48 -9.99 0.94 11.00
C SER A 48 -8.69 1.31 10.28
N THR A 49 -8.44 2.61 10.07
CA THR A 49 -7.23 3.08 9.39
C THR A 49 -5.96 2.75 10.19
N PHE A 50 -6.03 2.88 11.51
CA PHE A 50 -4.93 2.55 12.42
C PHE A 50 -4.47 1.10 12.29
N LEU A 51 -5.43 0.15 12.24
CA LEU A 51 -5.14 -1.29 12.17
C LEU A 51 -4.88 -1.78 10.76
N THR A 52 -5.72 -1.40 9.81
CA THR A 52 -5.70 -2.02 8.47
C THR A 52 -4.64 -1.39 7.57
N TYR A 53 -4.39 -0.10 7.67
CA TYR A 53 -3.41 0.67 6.89
C TYR A 53 -3.26 0.20 5.42
N ALA A 54 -4.36 -0.25 4.82
CA ALA A 54 -4.40 -0.72 3.43
C ALA A 54 -5.76 -0.34 2.83
N LEU A 55 -5.74 0.52 1.80
CA LEU A 55 -6.96 1.05 1.17
C LEU A 55 -7.97 -0.05 0.77
N PRO A 56 -7.59 -1.09 0.00
CA PRO A 56 -8.56 -2.14 -0.37
C PRO A 56 -9.04 -2.96 0.83
N GLY A 57 -8.16 -3.22 1.79
CA GLY A 57 -8.54 -3.94 3.00
C GLY A 57 -9.57 -3.16 3.84
N SER A 58 -9.42 -1.84 3.92
CA SER A 58 -10.39 -0.97 4.61
C SER A 58 -11.74 -0.94 3.91
N LEU A 59 -11.76 -0.91 2.57
CA LEU A 59 -12.99 -0.96 1.77
C LEU A 59 -13.72 -2.29 1.96
N VAL A 60 -13.04 -3.42 1.76
CA VAL A 60 -13.61 -4.76 1.94
C VAL A 60 -14.13 -4.94 3.36
N MET A 61 -13.41 -4.44 4.35
CA MET A 61 -13.85 -4.48 5.75
C MET A 61 -15.16 -3.70 5.93
N ALA A 62 -15.22 -2.47 5.45
CA ALA A 62 -16.41 -1.62 5.58
C ALA A 62 -17.62 -2.24 4.88
N GLU A 63 -17.48 -2.69 3.64
CA GLU A 63 -18.55 -3.35 2.88
C GLU A 63 -19.02 -4.63 3.56
N SER A 64 -18.08 -5.48 4.03
CA SER A 64 -18.42 -6.73 4.70
C SER A 64 -19.20 -6.51 6.00
N ILE A 65 -18.86 -5.48 6.77
CA ILE A 65 -19.58 -5.12 8.00
C ILE A 65 -21.00 -4.67 7.67
N LEU A 66 -21.17 -3.86 6.62
CA LEU A 66 -22.50 -3.36 6.22
C LEU A 66 -23.46 -4.47 5.78
N ILE A 67 -22.99 -5.46 5.04
CA ILE A 67 -23.80 -6.59 4.61
C ILE A 67 -23.95 -7.68 5.67
N GLY A 68 -23.38 -7.46 6.88
CA GLY A 68 -23.54 -8.36 8.01
C GLY A 68 -22.82 -9.70 7.87
N VAL A 69 -21.66 -9.72 7.19
CA VAL A 69 -20.84 -10.94 7.03
C VAL A 69 -20.33 -11.41 8.39
N SER A 70 -20.23 -12.72 8.59
CA SER A 70 -19.66 -13.27 9.83
C SER A 70 -18.21 -12.83 10.05
N ILE A 71 -17.78 -12.69 11.31
CA ILE A 71 -16.43 -12.27 11.68
C ILE A 71 -15.36 -13.13 11.01
N LEU A 72 -15.61 -14.43 10.88
CA LEU A 72 -14.66 -15.34 10.24
C LEU A 72 -14.50 -15.04 8.74
N ASN A 73 -15.60 -14.83 8.03
CA ASN A 73 -15.58 -14.49 6.62
C ASN A 73 -14.96 -13.10 6.39
N LEU A 74 -15.26 -12.12 7.26
CA LEU A 74 -14.64 -10.81 7.27
C LEU A 74 -13.11 -10.93 7.42
N PHE A 75 -12.63 -11.74 8.37
CA PHE A 75 -11.20 -11.98 8.57
C PHE A 75 -10.54 -12.52 7.29
N PHE A 76 -11.11 -13.56 6.69
CA PHE A 76 -10.55 -14.14 5.47
C PHE A 76 -10.60 -13.19 4.28
N ALA A 77 -11.68 -12.43 4.10
CA ALA A 77 -11.79 -11.45 3.02
C ALA A 77 -10.71 -10.37 3.12
N VAL A 78 -10.55 -9.75 4.29
CA VAL A 78 -9.52 -8.72 4.52
C VAL A 78 -8.12 -9.30 4.42
N TRP A 79 -7.89 -10.50 4.95
CA TRP A 79 -6.60 -11.18 4.87
C TRP A 79 -6.21 -11.49 3.42
N LEU A 80 -7.14 -12.01 2.62
CA LEU A 80 -6.92 -12.37 1.23
C LEU A 80 -6.56 -11.13 0.37
N VAL A 81 -7.32 -10.06 0.52
CA VAL A 81 -7.07 -8.80 -0.21
C VAL A 81 -5.71 -8.19 0.15
N ASN A 82 -5.28 -8.34 1.41
CA ASN A 82 -4.00 -7.84 1.89
C ASN A 82 -2.82 -8.82 1.65
N ALA A 83 -3.07 -10.07 1.22
CA ALA A 83 -2.02 -11.05 0.93
C ALA A 83 -1.00 -10.56 -0.11
N ARG A 84 -1.40 -9.64 -0.99
CA ARG A 84 -0.50 -8.94 -1.94
C ARG A 84 0.66 -8.19 -1.28
N LEU A 85 0.54 -7.82 -0.01
CA LEU A 85 1.62 -7.14 0.73
C LEU A 85 2.74 -8.12 1.13
N TYR A 86 2.48 -9.43 1.12
CA TYR A 86 3.46 -10.46 1.47
C TYR A 86 4.68 -10.44 0.53
N PRO A 87 4.55 -10.54 -0.81
CA PRO A 87 5.71 -10.47 -1.69
C PRO A 87 6.45 -9.13 -1.60
N MET A 88 5.76 -8.03 -1.32
CA MET A 88 6.40 -6.74 -1.06
C MET A 88 7.29 -6.80 0.19
N THR A 89 6.77 -7.39 1.27
CA THR A 89 7.53 -7.59 2.52
C THR A 89 8.76 -8.46 2.29
N VAL A 90 8.62 -9.57 1.54
CA VAL A 90 9.74 -10.45 1.19
C VAL A 90 10.81 -9.70 0.39
N SER A 91 10.43 -8.85 -0.57
CA SER A 91 11.36 -8.05 -1.36
C SER A 91 12.05 -6.94 -0.57
N LEU A 92 11.41 -6.47 0.52
CA LEU A 92 11.88 -5.41 1.38
C LEU A 92 12.92 -5.88 2.39
N MET A 93 12.73 -7.07 2.97
CA MET A 93 13.56 -7.59 4.07
C MET A 93 15.06 -7.63 3.74
N PRO A 94 15.54 -8.09 2.57
CA PRO A 94 16.96 -8.07 2.23
C PRO A 94 17.59 -6.67 2.21
N LEU A 95 16.79 -5.64 1.90
CA LEU A 95 17.24 -4.25 1.88
C LEU A 95 17.42 -3.68 3.28
N LEU A 96 16.56 -4.09 4.22
CA LEU A 96 16.52 -3.60 5.59
C LEU A 96 17.39 -4.40 6.56
N LYS A 97 17.51 -5.72 6.35
CA LYS A 97 18.15 -6.63 7.31
C LYS A 97 19.64 -6.33 7.48
N HIS A 98 20.04 -6.12 8.75
CA HIS A 98 21.44 -5.94 9.16
C HIS A 98 21.68 -6.61 10.52
N GLN A 99 22.86 -7.24 10.70
CA GLN A 99 23.18 -8.02 11.91
C GLN A 99 23.15 -7.21 13.21
N SER A 100 23.47 -5.92 13.14
CA SER A 100 23.51 -5.05 14.33
C SER A 100 22.13 -4.55 14.79
N GLN A 101 21.06 -4.84 14.07
CA GLN A 101 19.72 -4.37 14.42
C GLN A 101 18.90 -5.45 15.13
N PRO A 102 18.16 -5.09 16.19
CA PRO A 102 17.37 -6.05 16.95
C PRO A 102 16.15 -6.51 16.14
N ARG A 103 15.76 -7.78 16.30
CA ARG A 103 14.67 -8.43 15.53
C ARG A 103 13.32 -7.73 15.69
N TRP A 104 12.99 -7.19 16.85
CA TRP A 104 11.72 -6.52 17.09
C TRP A 104 11.43 -5.34 16.13
N LYS A 105 12.49 -4.62 15.70
CA LYS A 105 12.33 -3.54 14.72
C LYS A 105 11.75 -4.03 13.39
N TYR A 106 12.14 -5.22 12.95
CA TYR A 106 11.62 -5.79 11.70
C TYR A 106 10.15 -6.19 11.85
N TYR A 107 9.75 -6.78 12.99
CA TYR A 107 8.35 -7.10 13.24
C TYR A 107 7.48 -5.84 13.31
N LEU A 108 7.89 -4.82 14.05
CA LEU A 108 7.19 -3.54 14.09
C LEU A 108 7.12 -2.89 12.69
N SER A 109 8.20 -3.00 11.91
CA SER A 109 8.28 -2.39 10.59
C SER A 109 7.39 -3.05 9.54
N CYS A 110 6.93 -4.29 9.76
CA CYS A 110 5.99 -4.94 8.86
C CYS A 110 4.62 -4.24 8.81
N HIS A 111 4.19 -3.62 9.90
CA HIS A 111 2.94 -2.84 9.91
C HIS A 111 2.96 -1.67 8.91
N PHE A 112 4.11 -1.11 8.64
CA PHE A 112 4.29 0.04 7.73
C PHE A 112 4.42 -0.33 6.26
N VAL A 113 4.23 -1.60 5.90
CA VAL A 113 4.34 -2.05 4.50
C VAL A 113 3.10 -1.61 3.74
N ALA A 114 3.28 -0.61 2.92
CA ALA A 114 2.32 -0.14 1.93
C ALA A 114 3.07 0.17 0.63
N VAL A 115 2.37 0.22 -0.49
CA VAL A 115 2.99 0.51 -1.80
C VAL A 115 3.72 1.85 -1.78
N SER A 116 3.11 2.87 -1.15
CA SER A 116 3.70 4.22 -1.03
C SER A 116 4.98 4.22 -0.23
N SER A 117 4.98 3.65 0.97
CA SER A 117 6.17 3.57 1.83
C SER A 117 7.28 2.73 1.21
N TRP A 118 6.92 1.61 0.57
CA TRP A 118 7.86 0.76 -0.17
C TRP A 118 8.55 1.51 -1.29
N LEU A 119 7.80 2.31 -2.06
CA LEU A 119 8.33 3.09 -3.17
C LEU A 119 9.28 4.19 -2.68
N ILE A 120 8.92 4.92 -1.61
CA ILE A 120 9.81 5.93 -1.01
C ILE A 120 11.14 5.30 -0.59
N LEU A 121 11.10 4.13 0.06
CA LEU A 121 12.35 3.45 0.42
C LEU A 121 13.15 3.03 -0.82
N LYS A 122 12.51 2.47 -1.84
CA LYS A 122 13.17 2.02 -3.08
C LYS A 122 13.89 3.15 -3.80
N ASN A 123 13.35 4.35 -3.76
CA ASN A 123 13.97 5.51 -4.39
C ASN A 123 15.18 6.04 -3.58
N ASN A 124 15.17 5.88 -2.26
CA ASN A 124 16.14 6.54 -1.37
C ASN A 124 17.14 5.59 -0.68
N TYR A 125 16.95 4.25 -0.74
CA TYR A 125 17.74 3.31 0.07
C TYR A 125 19.24 3.31 -0.24
N LYS A 126 19.64 3.70 -1.46
CA LYS A 126 21.05 3.73 -1.89
C LYS A 126 21.86 4.78 -1.10
N ASP A 127 21.22 5.89 -0.75
CA ASP A 127 21.83 7.01 -0.02
C ASP A 127 21.83 6.80 1.49
N ILE A 128 21.38 5.64 1.95
CA ILE A 128 21.29 5.27 3.36
C ILE A 128 22.16 4.04 3.63
N GLU A 129 23.07 4.18 4.58
CA GLU A 129 23.89 3.05 5.05
C GLU A 129 22.99 1.89 5.51
N LYS A 130 23.34 0.66 5.10
CA LYS A 130 22.52 -0.54 5.37
C LYS A 130 22.16 -0.72 6.85
N LYS A 131 23.07 -0.35 7.75
CA LYS A 131 22.88 -0.39 9.20
C LYS A 131 21.68 0.45 9.69
N TYR A 132 21.39 1.56 9.02
CA TYR A 132 20.37 2.53 9.47
C TYR A 132 19.09 2.50 8.61
N ARG A 133 19.01 1.65 7.60
CA ARG A 133 17.85 1.56 6.70
C ARG A 133 16.55 1.20 7.41
N VAL A 134 16.61 0.36 8.45
CA VAL A 134 15.41 0.02 9.22
C VAL A 134 14.88 1.23 10.02
N ASP A 135 15.77 2.07 10.55
CA ASP A 135 15.37 3.28 11.28
C ASP A 135 14.77 4.32 10.32
N PHE A 136 15.38 4.47 9.14
CA PHE A 136 14.87 5.30 8.06
C PHE A 136 13.48 4.81 7.57
N TRP A 137 13.32 3.49 7.39
CA TRP A 137 12.07 2.85 7.03
C TRP A 137 10.96 3.08 8.06
N ILE A 138 11.26 2.94 9.35
CA ILE A 138 10.30 3.23 10.43
C ILE A 138 9.87 4.71 10.38
N GLY A 139 10.78 5.62 10.05
CA GLY A 139 10.48 7.04 9.87
C GLY A 139 9.51 7.29 8.72
N ILE A 140 9.75 6.70 7.54
CA ILE A 140 8.83 6.76 6.40
C ILE A 140 7.45 6.20 6.79
N GLY A 141 7.44 4.99 7.34
CA GLY A 141 6.21 4.28 7.71
C GLY A 141 5.37 5.06 8.72
N THR A 142 6.00 5.60 9.77
CA THR A 142 5.30 6.43 10.76
C THR A 142 4.71 7.69 10.12
N ALA A 143 5.44 8.36 9.24
CA ALA A 143 4.95 9.56 8.58
C ALA A 143 3.76 9.26 7.67
N THR A 144 3.88 8.25 6.79
CA THR A 144 2.80 7.87 5.86
C THR A 144 1.57 7.33 6.59
N TRP A 145 1.76 6.58 7.67
CA TRP A 145 0.68 6.10 8.53
C TRP A 145 -0.06 7.24 9.25
N LEU A 146 0.66 8.22 9.80
CA LEU A 146 0.05 9.41 10.39
C LEU A 146 -0.70 10.24 9.33
N ILE A 147 -0.13 10.42 8.13
CA ILE A 147 -0.82 11.07 7.01
C ILE A 147 -2.13 10.36 6.71
N ALA A 148 -2.15 9.03 6.64
CA ALA A 148 -3.37 8.27 6.41
C ALA A 148 -4.43 8.52 7.49
N ILE A 149 -4.07 8.47 8.77
CA ILE A 149 -4.99 8.72 9.89
C ILE A 149 -5.54 10.15 9.83
N PHE A 150 -4.68 11.16 9.70
CA PHE A 150 -5.12 12.56 9.60
C PHE A 150 -6.00 12.79 8.38
N SER A 151 -5.68 12.19 7.24
CA SER A 151 -6.50 12.28 6.03
C SER A 151 -7.86 11.61 6.21
N THR A 152 -7.93 10.46 6.90
CA THR A 152 -9.21 9.82 7.25
C THR A 152 -10.08 10.73 8.14
N ILE A 153 -9.49 11.39 9.15
CA ILE A 153 -10.21 12.33 10.02
C ILE A 153 -10.73 13.52 9.20
N LEU A 154 -9.87 14.12 8.37
CA LEU A 154 -10.27 15.24 7.52
C LEU A 154 -11.37 14.83 6.53
N GLY A 155 -11.25 13.66 5.91
CA GLY A 155 -12.26 13.12 5.01
C GLY A 155 -13.60 12.87 5.70
N TYR A 156 -13.56 12.31 6.90
CA TYR A 156 -14.76 12.08 7.70
C TYR A 156 -15.54 13.37 7.97
N TYR A 157 -14.85 14.43 8.40
CA TYR A 157 -15.50 15.72 8.66
C TYR A 157 -15.86 16.50 7.39
N SER A 158 -15.18 16.23 6.28
CA SER A 158 -15.45 16.84 4.98
C SER A 158 -16.52 16.10 4.17
N ALA A 159 -17.03 14.97 4.65
CA ALA A 159 -17.97 14.13 3.91
C ALA A 159 -19.24 14.86 3.45
N ASP A 160 -19.73 15.81 4.24
CA ASP A 160 -20.93 16.58 3.93
C ASP A 160 -20.71 17.58 2.77
N PHE A 161 -19.46 17.94 2.50
CA PHE A 161 -19.05 18.85 1.41
C PHE A 161 -18.59 18.11 0.15
N LEU A 162 -18.28 16.82 0.27
CA LEU A 162 -17.78 15.98 -0.83
C LEU A 162 -18.96 15.27 -1.49
N ASN A 163 -19.25 15.64 -2.73
CA ASN A 163 -20.19 14.87 -3.54
C ASN A 163 -19.56 13.53 -3.98
N ARG A 164 -20.40 12.62 -4.48
CA ARG A 164 -19.98 11.27 -4.90
C ARG A 164 -18.87 11.32 -5.96
N GLU A 165 -18.92 12.26 -6.86
CA GLU A 165 -17.94 12.42 -7.97
C GLU A 165 -16.57 12.83 -7.44
N MET A 166 -16.54 13.77 -6.48
CA MET A 166 -15.31 14.18 -5.80
C MET A 166 -14.67 13.02 -5.03
N MET A 167 -15.46 12.22 -4.32
CA MET A 167 -14.93 11.03 -3.60
C MET A 167 -14.32 10.01 -4.55
N ILE A 168 -14.99 9.73 -5.67
CA ILE A 168 -14.45 8.84 -6.72
C ILE A 168 -13.15 9.41 -7.28
N GLY A 169 -13.13 10.70 -7.61
CA GLY A 169 -11.94 11.40 -8.11
C GLY A 169 -10.75 11.26 -7.16
N LEU A 170 -10.95 11.50 -5.87
CA LEU A 170 -9.90 11.36 -4.85
C LEU A 170 -9.41 9.91 -4.71
N ALA A 171 -10.31 8.93 -4.78
CA ALA A 171 -9.94 7.52 -4.70
C ALA A 171 -9.10 7.05 -5.90
N ILE A 172 -9.36 7.58 -7.10
CA ILE A 172 -8.66 7.21 -8.35
C ILE A 172 -7.24 7.83 -8.43
N ILE A 173 -6.96 8.91 -7.71
CA ILE A 173 -5.63 9.55 -7.73
C ILE A 173 -4.51 8.55 -7.41
N ASN A 174 -4.71 7.68 -6.43
CA ASN A 174 -3.69 6.72 -6.02
C ASN A 174 -3.39 5.65 -7.10
N PRO A 175 -4.37 4.98 -7.71
CA PRO A 175 -4.14 4.11 -8.86
C PRO A 175 -3.46 4.81 -10.03
N ILE A 176 -3.87 6.05 -10.37
CA ILE A 176 -3.24 6.83 -11.44
C ILE A 176 -1.77 7.11 -11.12
N TYR A 177 -1.48 7.58 -9.90
CA TYR A 177 -0.11 7.83 -9.45
C TYR A 177 0.78 6.58 -9.59
N PHE A 178 0.29 5.41 -9.15
CA PHE A 178 1.06 4.17 -9.28
C PHE A 178 1.22 3.72 -10.72
N THR A 179 0.22 3.91 -11.57
CA THR A 179 0.33 3.59 -13.00
C THR A 179 1.41 4.45 -13.66
N CYS A 180 1.41 5.75 -13.42
CA CYS A 180 2.44 6.67 -13.92
C CYS A 180 3.85 6.27 -13.41
N THR A 181 3.96 5.93 -12.15
CA THR A 181 5.22 5.48 -11.55
C THR A 181 5.71 4.17 -12.17
N MET A 182 4.82 3.20 -12.39
CA MET A 182 5.15 1.93 -13.05
C MET A 182 5.67 2.13 -14.47
N ILE A 183 5.04 3.02 -15.24
CA ILE A 183 5.53 3.38 -16.59
C ILE A 183 6.96 3.93 -16.53
N GLY A 184 7.27 4.78 -15.54
CA GLY A 184 8.61 5.31 -15.34
C GLY A 184 9.69 4.27 -14.99
N VAL A 185 9.30 3.12 -14.46
CA VAL A 185 10.21 2.02 -14.04
C VAL A 185 10.32 0.92 -15.10
N MET A 186 9.63 1.00 -16.23
CA MET A 186 9.65 0.02 -17.34
C MET A 186 11.02 -0.04 -18.04
N LYS A 187 12.05 -0.53 -17.34
CA LYS A 187 13.44 -0.60 -17.82
C LYS A 187 13.91 -2.01 -18.14
N SER A 188 13.19 -3.05 -17.73
CA SER A 188 13.56 -4.45 -17.97
C SER A 188 12.43 -5.21 -18.67
N ILE A 189 12.78 -6.19 -19.50
CA ILE A 189 11.79 -7.03 -20.21
C ILE A 189 10.87 -7.74 -19.21
N GLN A 190 11.41 -8.26 -18.10
CA GLN A 190 10.63 -8.94 -17.08
C GLN A 190 9.54 -8.02 -16.48
N LEU A 191 9.92 -6.78 -16.17
CA LEU A 191 8.99 -5.81 -15.60
C LEU A 191 7.90 -5.43 -16.62
N ASN A 192 8.28 -5.18 -17.85
CA ASN A 192 7.35 -4.82 -18.91
C ASN A 192 6.33 -5.95 -19.17
N VAL A 193 6.82 -7.19 -19.27
CA VAL A 193 5.95 -8.37 -19.46
C VAL A 193 5.00 -8.54 -18.27
N SER A 194 5.50 -8.41 -17.03
CA SER A 194 4.67 -8.53 -15.83
C SER A 194 3.57 -7.46 -15.78
N ILE A 195 3.89 -6.21 -16.11
CA ILE A 195 2.92 -5.11 -16.11
C ILE A 195 1.87 -5.30 -17.20
N ILE A 196 2.28 -5.61 -18.42
CA ILE A 196 1.35 -5.80 -19.55
C ILE A 196 0.44 -7.00 -19.30
N LEU A 197 1.00 -8.14 -18.89
CA LEU A 197 0.20 -9.31 -18.58
C LEU A 197 -0.74 -9.07 -17.39
N GLY A 198 -0.28 -8.39 -16.35
CA GLY A 198 -1.13 -8.03 -15.21
C GLY A 198 -2.28 -7.12 -15.61
N ALA A 199 -2.04 -6.15 -16.48
CA ALA A 199 -3.07 -5.25 -17.00
C ALA A 199 -4.13 -5.96 -17.87
N ILE A 200 -3.76 -7.06 -18.53
CA ILE A 200 -4.70 -7.86 -19.35
C ILE A 200 -5.39 -8.92 -18.49
N LEU A 201 -4.61 -9.68 -17.71
CA LEU A 201 -5.14 -10.81 -16.94
C LEU A 201 -6.00 -10.36 -15.75
N GLY A 202 -5.70 -9.21 -15.14
CA GLY A 202 -6.50 -8.66 -14.04
C GLY A 202 -7.98 -8.50 -14.42
N PRO A 203 -8.31 -7.69 -15.45
CA PRO A 203 -9.70 -7.54 -15.92
C PRO A 203 -10.32 -8.85 -16.44
N LEU A 204 -9.55 -9.71 -17.12
CA LEU A 204 -10.06 -10.99 -17.60
C LEU A 204 -10.49 -11.91 -16.44
N PHE A 205 -9.65 -12.05 -15.42
CA PHE A 205 -9.99 -12.86 -14.24
C PHE A 205 -11.06 -12.19 -13.39
N TYR A 206 -11.20 -10.88 -13.40
CA TYR A 206 -12.30 -10.19 -12.74
C TYR A 206 -13.66 -10.61 -13.27
N LEU A 207 -13.79 -10.87 -14.58
CA LEU A 207 -15.03 -11.37 -15.19
C LEU A 207 -15.39 -12.79 -14.76
N VAL A 208 -14.39 -13.59 -14.33
CA VAL A 208 -14.61 -14.98 -13.91
C VAL A 208 -14.74 -15.09 -12.39
N SER A 209 -13.90 -14.40 -11.64
CA SER A 209 -13.86 -14.43 -10.18
C SER A 209 -13.27 -13.13 -9.63
N PRO A 210 -14.13 -12.16 -9.23
CA PRO A 210 -13.69 -10.86 -8.72
C PRO A 210 -12.75 -10.97 -7.52
N ASP A 211 -13.00 -11.91 -6.60
CA ASP A 211 -12.25 -12.07 -5.35
C ASP A 211 -10.82 -12.55 -5.56
N TRP A 212 -10.58 -13.34 -6.61
CA TRP A 212 -9.29 -14.00 -6.88
C TRP A 212 -8.51 -13.36 -8.02
N CYS A 213 -9.09 -12.42 -8.77
CA CYS A 213 -8.51 -11.85 -9.98
C CYS A 213 -7.10 -11.27 -9.78
N VAL A 214 -6.88 -10.54 -8.67
CA VAL A 214 -5.58 -9.90 -8.36
C VAL A 214 -4.52 -10.94 -8.03
N LEU A 215 -4.87 -11.98 -7.25
CA LEU A 215 -3.93 -13.03 -6.86
C LEU A 215 -3.56 -13.93 -8.03
N ILE A 216 -4.57 -14.43 -8.75
CA ILE A 216 -4.36 -15.34 -9.90
C ILE A 216 -3.66 -14.59 -11.03
N GLY A 217 -4.16 -13.41 -11.40
CA GLY A 217 -3.59 -12.58 -12.46
C GLY A 217 -2.14 -12.17 -12.15
N GLY A 218 -1.88 -11.75 -10.92
CA GLY A 218 -0.53 -11.37 -10.46
C GLY A 218 0.43 -12.56 -10.42
N PHE A 219 -0.02 -13.73 -9.95
CA PHE A 219 0.81 -14.93 -9.91
C PHE A 219 1.18 -15.43 -11.32
N ILE A 220 0.21 -15.50 -12.24
CA ILE A 220 0.47 -15.90 -13.62
C ILE A 220 1.37 -14.90 -14.33
N ALA A 221 1.05 -13.61 -14.26
CA ALA A 221 1.87 -12.55 -14.87
C ALA A 221 3.31 -12.55 -14.35
N GLY A 222 3.49 -12.70 -13.04
CA GLY A 222 4.81 -12.77 -12.40
C GLY A 222 5.60 -14.00 -12.79
N THR A 223 4.96 -15.17 -12.84
CA THR A 223 5.62 -16.44 -13.23
C THR A 223 6.06 -16.41 -14.69
N VAL A 224 5.18 -15.96 -15.59
CA VAL A 224 5.52 -15.83 -17.03
C VAL A 224 6.65 -14.84 -17.24
N ALA A 225 6.61 -13.69 -16.57
CA ALA A 225 7.66 -12.68 -16.64
C ALA A 225 9.01 -13.22 -16.12
N PHE A 226 9.01 -14.02 -15.06
CA PHE A 226 10.19 -14.67 -14.53
C PHE A 226 10.82 -15.65 -15.54
N VAL A 227 10.00 -16.55 -16.11
CA VAL A 227 10.47 -17.55 -17.10
C VAL A 227 11.04 -16.89 -18.36
N ILE A 228 10.38 -15.80 -18.84
CA ILE A 228 10.89 -15.05 -20.00
C ILE A 228 12.20 -14.33 -19.65
N GLY A 229 12.33 -13.84 -18.43
CA GLY A 229 13.53 -13.16 -17.98
C GLY A 229 14.74 -14.08 -17.85
N GLU A 230 14.55 -15.28 -17.36
CA GLU A 230 15.62 -16.28 -17.21
C GLU A 230 16.20 -16.72 -18.57
N LYS A 231 15.35 -16.82 -19.60
CA LYS A 231 15.78 -17.15 -20.98
C LYS A 231 16.59 -16.04 -21.67
N ASN A 232 16.52 -14.81 -21.21
CA ASN A 232 17.26 -13.68 -21.80
C ASN A 232 18.60 -13.39 -21.09
N VAL A 233 18.93 -14.13 -20.02
CA VAL A 233 20.18 -14.00 -19.26
C VAL A 233 21.14 -15.17 -19.55
N SER A 234 20.65 -16.25 -20.16
CA SER A 234 21.41 -17.38 -20.66
C SER A 234 21.85 -17.18 -22.14
#